data_6e2c2ceaf0ea7c7dfa3c88e855526aa9
#
_entry.id   6e2c2ceaf0ea7c7dfa3c88e855526aa9
#
_cell.length_a   1.000
_cell.length_b   1.000
_cell.length_c   1.000
_cell.angle_alpha   90.00
_cell.angle_beta   90.00
_cell.angle_gamma   90.00
#
_symmetry.space_group_name_H-M   'P 1'
#
loop_
_entity.id
_entity.type
_entity.pdbx_description
1 polymer ?
#
loop_
_entity_poly.entity_id
_entity_poly.type
_entity_poly.pdbx_seq_one_letter_code
_entity_poly.pdbx_strand_id
1 'polypeptide(L)'
;LAQCSPHYFSLEKQKMKRIVIALGGNALQEAGKPATAESQLEVVEKTSEYIADIIESGYDVVLAHGNGPQVGRIVLQNEYASAVTPAMPFDVCGAMSQGYIGYHMQQGLEKVLRARKNGKRVVTVVTQVVVDKDDPKFKAPSKPIGPFYTEDEARKLEAEKGYTMKEDAGRGWRRVVASPMPVEIVELDAVKCLMNGGFIAITVGGGGIPVIKDENGNYIGTAAVIDKDLASERLAEDIDADALVILTAVEQVCINFGKPEQKSLATMTVEEA
;
A
#
# COMPACT_ATOMS: atom_id res chain seq x y z
N LEU A 1 33.62 43.42 -30.28
CA LEU A 1 33.64 42.35 -29.25
C LEU A 1 32.88 42.86 -28.02
N ALA A 2 31.55 42.71 -28.01
CA ALA A 2 30.72 43.03 -26.87
C ALA A 2 30.47 41.73 -26.08
N GLN A 3 30.95 41.68 -24.83
CA GLN A 3 30.68 40.63 -23.88
C GLN A 3 29.22 40.77 -23.38
N CYS A 4 28.33 39.85 -23.78
CA CYS A 4 27.08 39.65 -23.11
C CYS A 4 27.30 38.79 -21.87
N SER A 5 27.17 39.38 -20.69
CA SER A 5 27.03 38.62 -19.44
C SER A 5 25.60 38.02 -19.34
N PRO A 6 25.47 36.73 -19.15
CA PRO A 6 24.15 36.19 -18.84
C PRO A 6 23.87 36.44 -17.36
N HIS A 7 22.98 37.36 -17.06
CA HIS A 7 22.29 37.38 -15.76
C HIS A 7 21.39 36.13 -15.67
N TYR A 8 21.92 35.07 -15.10
CA TYR A 8 21.10 33.97 -14.59
C TYR A 8 20.31 34.51 -13.39
N PHE A 9 19.07 34.84 -13.62
CA PHE A 9 18.09 34.86 -12.56
C PHE A 9 17.95 33.42 -12.06
N SER A 10 18.58 33.09 -10.95
CA SER A 10 18.23 31.93 -10.17
C SER A 10 16.88 32.24 -9.51
N LEU A 11 15.79 31.91 -10.20
CA LEU A 11 14.54 31.66 -9.53
C LEU A 11 14.82 30.46 -8.61
N GLU A 12 14.99 30.71 -7.31
CA GLU A 12 14.88 29.64 -6.33
C GLU A 12 13.53 28.97 -6.60
N LYS A 13 13.56 27.79 -7.23
CA LYS A 13 12.39 26.93 -7.35
C LYS A 13 11.98 26.65 -5.91
N GLN A 14 10.89 27.28 -5.48
CA GLN A 14 10.28 26.97 -4.19
C GLN A 14 10.11 25.46 -4.17
N LYS A 15 10.82 24.77 -3.27
CA LYS A 15 10.81 23.31 -3.19
C LYS A 15 9.36 22.87 -2.98
N MET A 16 8.78 22.16 -3.95
CA MET A 16 7.42 21.63 -3.81
C MET A 16 7.38 20.75 -2.58
N LYS A 17 6.36 20.90 -1.76
CA LYS A 17 6.14 20.00 -0.62
C LYS A 17 5.85 18.59 -1.12
N ARG A 18 6.55 17.63 -0.57
CA ARG A 18 6.43 16.21 -0.93
C ARG A 18 5.49 15.51 0.03
N ILE A 19 4.54 14.75 -0.51
CA ILE A 19 3.54 14.05 0.28
C ILE A 19 3.48 12.58 -0.15
N VAL A 20 3.53 11.67 0.82
CA VAL A 20 3.15 10.27 0.62
C VAL A 20 1.66 10.13 0.94
N ILE A 21 0.88 9.55 0.03
CA ILE A 21 -0.54 9.24 0.26
C ILE A 21 -0.71 7.73 0.30
N ALA A 22 -1.07 7.20 1.46
CA ALA A 22 -1.32 5.78 1.69
C ALA A 22 -2.83 5.47 1.58
N LEU A 23 -3.23 4.71 0.56
CA LEU A 23 -4.63 4.36 0.29
C LEU A 23 -5.03 3.10 1.07
N GLY A 24 -6.05 3.22 1.91
CA GLY A 24 -6.69 2.09 2.60
C GLY A 24 -7.65 1.31 1.69
N GLY A 25 -8.23 0.22 2.24
CA GLY A 25 -9.12 -0.66 1.48
C GLY A 25 -10.33 0.03 0.87
N ASN A 26 -10.93 1.01 1.56
CA ASN A 26 -12.10 1.74 1.08
C ASN A 26 -11.81 2.69 -0.10
N ALA A 27 -10.56 3.10 -0.25
CA ALA A 27 -10.13 3.88 -1.41
C ALA A 27 -9.92 3.04 -2.68
N LEU A 28 -9.98 1.71 -2.54
CA LEU A 28 -9.76 0.72 -3.61
C LEU A 28 -10.98 -0.15 -3.87
N GLN A 29 -11.87 -0.30 -2.90
CA GLN A 29 -13.06 -1.13 -2.99
C GLN A 29 -14.09 -0.70 -1.95
N GLU A 30 -15.32 -0.45 -2.39
CA GLU A 30 -16.45 -0.09 -1.52
C GLU A 30 -16.98 -1.32 -0.78
N ALA A 31 -17.19 -1.20 0.53
CA ALA A 31 -17.76 -2.28 1.33
C ALA A 31 -19.18 -2.63 0.86
N GLY A 32 -19.50 -3.92 0.78
CA GLY A 32 -20.81 -4.41 0.36
C GLY A 32 -21.04 -4.47 -1.16
N LYS A 33 -20.15 -3.89 -1.98
CA LYS A 33 -20.21 -4.05 -3.44
C LYS A 33 -19.46 -5.29 -3.93
N PRO A 34 -19.87 -5.91 -5.05
CA PRO A 34 -19.10 -6.96 -5.69
C PRO A 34 -17.69 -6.49 -6.02
N ALA A 35 -16.71 -7.36 -5.81
CA ALA A 35 -15.30 -7.05 -6.07
C ALA A 35 -14.93 -7.27 -7.55
N THR A 36 -15.75 -6.80 -8.49
CA THR A 36 -15.45 -6.85 -9.92
C THR A 36 -14.41 -5.79 -10.29
N ALA A 37 -13.76 -5.95 -11.43
CA ALA A 37 -12.78 -4.99 -11.93
C ALA A 37 -13.41 -3.60 -12.12
N GLU A 38 -14.62 -3.56 -12.69
CA GLU A 38 -15.38 -2.33 -12.94
C GLU A 38 -15.70 -1.58 -11.64
N SER A 39 -16.23 -2.32 -10.64
CA SER A 39 -16.57 -1.74 -9.34
C SER A 39 -15.36 -1.16 -8.62
N GLN A 40 -14.20 -1.83 -8.71
CA GLN A 40 -12.96 -1.34 -8.12
C GLN A 40 -12.41 -0.13 -8.87
N LEU A 41 -12.46 -0.14 -10.21
CA LEU A 41 -12.04 1.00 -11.03
C LEU A 41 -12.88 2.25 -10.75
N GLU A 42 -14.21 2.11 -10.60
CA GLU A 42 -15.09 3.22 -10.21
C GLU A 42 -14.67 3.87 -8.88
N VAL A 43 -14.30 3.07 -7.89
CA VAL A 43 -13.83 3.58 -6.59
C VAL A 43 -12.49 4.30 -6.74
N VAL A 44 -11.58 3.72 -7.52
CA VAL A 44 -10.27 4.32 -7.81
C VAL A 44 -10.43 5.64 -8.56
N GLU A 45 -11.33 5.73 -9.54
CA GLU A 45 -11.61 6.98 -10.27
C GLU A 45 -12.11 8.09 -9.33
N LYS A 46 -13.04 7.78 -8.42
CA LYS A 46 -13.53 8.74 -7.41
C LYS A 46 -12.40 9.20 -6.47
N THR A 47 -11.58 8.27 -6.00
CA THR A 47 -10.42 8.60 -5.15
C THR A 47 -9.41 9.47 -5.90
N SER A 48 -9.24 9.22 -7.20
CA SER A 48 -8.31 9.94 -8.08
C SER A 48 -8.68 11.42 -8.24
N GLU A 49 -9.96 11.81 -8.12
CA GLU A 49 -10.37 13.21 -8.15
C GLU A 49 -9.72 13.99 -6.98
N TYR A 50 -9.77 13.44 -5.76
CA TYR A 50 -9.15 14.07 -4.58
C TYR A 50 -7.62 14.11 -4.67
N ILE A 51 -7.02 13.04 -5.21
CA ILE A 51 -5.57 12.99 -5.42
C ILE A 51 -5.15 14.05 -6.45
N ALA A 52 -5.93 14.23 -7.52
CA ALA A 52 -5.70 15.27 -8.52
C ALA A 52 -5.79 16.68 -7.94
N ASP A 53 -6.73 16.95 -7.03
CA ASP A 53 -6.81 18.24 -6.31
C ASP A 53 -5.53 18.55 -5.54
N ILE A 54 -4.96 17.54 -4.85
CA ILE A 54 -3.69 17.67 -4.11
C ILE A 54 -2.54 17.97 -5.08
N ILE A 55 -2.46 17.23 -6.20
CA ILE A 55 -1.42 17.42 -7.22
C ILE A 55 -1.51 18.83 -7.83
N GLU A 56 -2.70 19.32 -8.13
CA GLU A 56 -2.94 20.64 -8.72
C GLU A 56 -2.72 21.78 -7.72
N SER A 57 -2.78 21.48 -6.43
CA SER A 57 -2.38 22.41 -5.37
C SER A 57 -0.86 22.58 -5.26
N GLY A 58 -0.08 21.91 -6.13
CA GLY A 58 1.38 22.07 -6.23
C GLY A 58 2.18 21.13 -5.33
N TYR A 59 1.60 20.03 -4.89
CA TYR A 59 2.33 19.01 -4.12
C TYR A 59 2.99 17.98 -5.04
N ASP A 60 4.18 17.49 -4.61
CA ASP A 60 4.86 16.33 -5.20
C ASP A 60 4.35 15.06 -4.50
N VAL A 61 3.54 14.28 -5.21
CA VAL A 61 2.77 13.17 -4.64
C VAL A 61 3.40 11.83 -4.98
N VAL A 62 3.56 10.98 -3.98
CA VAL A 62 3.86 9.55 -4.11
C VAL A 62 2.73 8.76 -3.49
N LEU A 63 2.33 7.67 -4.14
CA LEU A 63 1.19 6.87 -3.73
C LEU A 63 1.64 5.50 -3.20
N ALA A 64 1.05 5.09 -2.09
CA ALA A 64 1.11 3.74 -1.57
C ALA A 64 -0.31 3.19 -1.41
N HIS A 65 -0.47 1.88 -1.35
CA HIS A 65 -1.78 1.25 -1.16
C HIS A 65 -1.72 -0.03 -0.33
N GLY A 66 -2.83 -0.37 0.33
CA GLY A 66 -3.03 -1.69 0.92
C GLY A 66 -3.50 -2.71 -0.13
N ASN A 67 -3.49 -4.00 0.23
CA ASN A 67 -3.90 -5.08 -0.66
C ASN A 67 -4.66 -6.23 0.03
N GLY A 68 -4.96 -6.14 1.33
CA GLY A 68 -5.46 -7.27 2.13
C GLY A 68 -6.60 -8.07 1.48
N PRO A 69 -7.71 -7.46 1.04
CA PRO A 69 -8.77 -8.17 0.34
C PRO A 69 -8.33 -8.75 -1.00
N GLN A 70 -7.51 -8.02 -1.74
CA GLN A 70 -7.07 -8.38 -3.09
C GLN A 70 -6.10 -9.56 -3.07
N VAL A 71 -5.04 -9.51 -2.27
CA VAL A 71 -4.07 -10.62 -2.16
C VAL A 71 -4.73 -11.89 -1.65
N GLY A 72 -5.68 -11.76 -0.70
CA GLY A 72 -6.42 -12.92 -0.22
C GLY A 72 -7.26 -13.60 -1.30
N ARG A 73 -7.89 -12.83 -2.21
CA ARG A 73 -8.60 -13.40 -3.37
C ARG A 73 -7.65 -14.05 -4.37
N ILE A 74 -6.49 -13.44 -4.64
CA ILE A 74 -5.48 -14.03 -5.51
C ILE A 74 -5.00 -15.38 -4.95
N VAL A 75 -4.71 -15.45 -3.65
CA VAL A 75 -4.35 -16.71 -2.98
C VAL A 75 -5.46 -17.75 -3.13
N LEU A 76 -6.71 -17.37 -2.88
CA LEU A 76 -7.85 -18.26 -3.00
C LEU A 76 -8.01 -18.79 -4.43
N GLN A 77 -7.88 -17.95 -5.45
CA GLN A 77 -7.92 -18.33 -6.87
C GLN A 77 -6.80 -19.34 -7.22
N ASN A 78 -5.57 -19.10 -6.73
CA ASN A 78 -4.45 -20.02 -6.90
C ASN A 78 -4.71 -21.37 -6.22
N GLU A 79 -5.28 -21.37 -5.02
CA GLU A 79 -5.61 -22.61 -4.31
C GLU A 79 -6.70 -23.41 -5.02
N TYR A 80 -7.75 -22.75 -5.52
CA TYR A 80 -8.81 -23.44 -6.28
C TYR A 80 -8.29 -24.05 -7.60
N ALA A 81 -7.35 -23.39 -8.24
CA ALA A 81 -6.78 -23.87 -9.50
C ALA A 81 -5.64 -24.89 -9.30
N SER A 82 -5.22 -25.19 -8.07
CA SER A 82 -4.02 -25.99 -7.77
C SER A 82 -4.07 -27.44 -8.29
N ALA A 83 -5.26 -27.99 -8.54
CA ALA A 83 -5.44 -29.30 -9.17
C ALA A 83 -5.11 -29.29 -10.67
N VAL A 84 -5.04 -28.12 -11.32
CA VAL A 84 -4.84 -27.96 -12.77
C VAL A 84 -3.50 -27.30 -13.06
N THR A 85 -3.08 -26.35 -12.24
CA THR A 85 -1.82 -25.61 -12.37
C THR A 85 -1.22 -25.33 -10.99
N PRO A 86 0.13 -25.36 -10.83
CA PRO A 86 0.76 -25.07 -9.55
C PRO A 86 0.35 -23.70 -9.01
N ALA A 87 -0.03 -23.67 -7.73
CA ALA A 87 -0.33 -22.41 -7.05
C ALA A 87 0.95 -21.56 -6.89
N MET A 88 0.83 -20.26 -7.09
CA MET A 88 1.92 -19.34 -6.83
C MET A 88 2.14 -19.16 -5.32
N PRO A 89 3.40 -19.03 -4.87
CA PRO A 89 3.72 -18.77 -3.48
C PRO A 89 3.21 -17.38 -3.05
N PHE A 90 3.13 -17.18 -1.73
CA PHE A 90 2.42 -16.04 -1.16
C PHE A 90 3.02 -14.67 -1.53
N ASP A 91 4.35 -14.58 -1.58
CA ASP A 91 5.09 -13.39 -2.03
C ASP A 91 4.79 -13.03 -3.49
N VAL A 92 4.71 -14.04 -4.37
CA VAL A 92 4.31 -13.85 -5.78
C VAL A 92 2.86 -13.38 -5.88
N CYS A 93 1.95 -13.93 -5.05
CA CYS A 93 0.58 -13.41 -4.95
C CYS A 93 0.56 -11.93 -4.50
N GLY A 94 1.48 -11.54 -3.61
CA GLY A 94 1.73 -10.15 -3.23
C GLY A 94 2.11 -9.29 -4.43
N ALA A 95 3.07 -9.73 -5.23
CA ALA A 95 3.51 -9.06 -6.46
C ALA A 95 2.36 -8.93 -7.48
N MET A 96 1.57 -9.99 -7.68
CA MET A 96 0.36 -9.96 -8.54
C MET A 96 -0.62 -8.89 -8.07
N SER A 97 -0.82 -8.74 -6.74
CA SER A 97 -1.70 -7.72 -6.18
C SER A 97 -1.20 -6.30 -6.45
N GLN A 98 0.12 -6.06 -6.41
CA GLN A 98 0.70 -4.76 -6.75
C GLN A 98 0.44 -4.39 -8.21
N GLY A 99 0.67 -5.33 -9.13
CA GLY A 99 0.44 -5.12 -10.55
C GLY A 99 -1.03 -4.80 -10.85
N TYR A 100 -1.92 -5.58 -10.31
CA TYR A 100 -3.35 -5.43 -10.53
C TYR A 100 -3.93 -4.13 -9.93
N ILE A 101 -3.61 -3.82 -8.68
CA ILE A 101 -4.08 -2.58 -8.04
C ILE A 101 -3.43 -1.35 -8.68
N GLY A 102 -2.11 -1.42 -8.90
CA GLY A 102 -1.37 -0.34 -9.54
C GLY A 102 -1.88 -0.03 -10.95
N TYR A 103 -2.25 -1.05 -11.72
CA TYR A 103 -2.87 -0.87 -13.03
C TYR A 103 -4.20 -0.08 -12.94
N HIS A 104 -5.10 -0.43 -12.01
CA HIS A 104 -6.33 0.32 -11.80
C HIS A 104 -6.05 1.77 -11.39
N MET A 105 -5.10 1.98 -10.48
CA MET A 105 -4.72 3.31 -10.02
C MET A 105 -4.11 4.17 -11.15
N GLN A 106 -3.26 3.58 -12.00
CA GLN A 106 -2.73 4.25 -13.18
C GLN A 106 -3.87 4.67 -14.13
N GLN A 107 -4.79 3.74 -14.44
CA GLN A 107 -5.93 4.03 -15.31
C GLN A 107 -6.81 5.15 -14.75
N GLY A 108 -7.22 5.04 -13.48
CA GLY A 108 -8.13 5.99 -12.85
C GLY A 108 -7.50 7.38 -12.72
N LEU A 109 -6.29 7.46 -12.17
CA LEU A 109 -5.63 8.75 -11.95
C LEU A 109 -5.21 9.42 -13.27
N GLU A 110 -4.67 8.68 -14.24
CA GLU A 110 -4.34 9.26 -15.54
C GLU A 110 -5.58 9.73 -16.32
N LYS A 111 -6.71 9.04 -16.17
CA LYS A 111 -7.99 9.48 -16.77
C LYS A 111 -8.38 10.86 -16.23
N VAL A 112 -8.34 11.04 -14.91
CA VAL A 112 -8.67 12.32 -14.26
C VAL A 112 -7.67 13.41 -14.64
N LEU A 113 -6.37 13.14 -14.54
CA LEU A 113 -5.33 14.11 -14.88
C LEU A 113 -5.41 14.57 -16.34
N ARG A 114 -5.70 13.67 -17.27
CA ARG A 114 -5.92 14.02 -18.69
C ARG A 114 -7.16 14.88 -18.90
N ALA A 115 -8.27 14.55 -18.23
CA ALA A 115 -9.49 15.36 -18.29
C ALA A 115 -9.26 16.80 -17.78
N ARG A 116 -8.40 16.94 -16.76
CA ARG A 116 -8.00 18.24 -16.20
C ARG A 116 -6.84 18.91 -16.96
N LYS A 117 -6.37 18.32 -18.07
CA LYS A 117 -5.23 18.79 -18.87
C LYS A 117 -3.91 18.87 -18.08
N ASN A 118 -3.77 18.07 -17.05
CA ASN A 118 -2.54 17.91 -16.28
C ASN A 118 -1.63 16.93 -17.02
N GLY A 119 -0.40 17.33 -17.29
CA GLY A 119 0.56 16.52 -18.07
C GLY A 119 1.32 15.46 -17.27
N LYS A 120 1.09 15.34 -15.96
CA LYS A 120 1.79 14.32 -15.13
C LYS A 120 1.39 12.90 -15.54
N ARG A 121 2.34 11.99 -15.44
CA ARG A 121 2.17 10.57 -15.76
C ARG A 121 2.30 9.74 -14.49
N VAL A 122 1.59 8.64 -14.43
CA VAL A 122 1.52 7.74 -13.28
C VAL A 122 2.23 6.42 -13.60
N VAL A 123 3.11 5.96 -12.72
CA VAL A 123 3.89 4.73 -12.91
C VAL A 123 3.83 3.87 -11.67
N THR A 124 3.50 2.60 -11.83
CA THR A 124 3.56 1.61 -10.76
C THR A 124 4.93 0.94 -10.75
N VAL A 125 5.56 0.92 -9.58
CA VAL A 125 6.81 0.20 -9.33
C VAL A 125 6.47 -1.03 -8.50
N VAL A 126 6.75 -2.21 -9.05
CA VAL A 126 6.75 -3.45 -8.26
C VAL A 126 7.86 -3.32 -7.22
N THR A 127 7.48 -3.33 -5.95
CA THR A 127 8.36 -2.91 -4.86
C THR A 127 8.56 -4.04 -3.85
N GLN A 128 9.81 -4.40 -3.63
CA GLN A 128 10.26 -5.32 -2.60
C GLN A 128 10.62 -4.53 -1.34
N VAL A 129 10.33 -5.11 -0.17
CA VAL A 129 10.69 -4.52 1.12
C VAL A 129 11.38 -5.57 1.97
N VAL A 130 12.60 -5.27 2.37
CA VAL A 130 13.39 -6.15 3.24
C VAL A 130 12.77 -6.18 4.63
N VAL A 131 12.65 -7.38 5.19
CA VAL A 131 12.24 -7.62 6.57
C VAL A 131 13.27 -8.46 7.29
N ASP A 132 13.33 -8.34 8.61
CA ASP A 132 14.18 -9.20 9.42
C ASP A 132 13.58 -10.62 9.47
N LYS A 133 14.35 -11.64 9.06
CA LYS A 133 13.94 -13.06 9.13
C LYS A 133 13.61 -13.53 10.56
N ASP A 134 14.19 -12.88 11.55
CA ASP A 134 14.03 -13.21 12.97
C ASP A 134 12.96 -12.33 13.66
N ASP A 135 12.22 -11.51 12.92
CA ASP A 135 11.11 -10.70 13.47
C ASP A 135 10.11 -11.61 14.22
N PRO A 136 9.82 -11.31 15.50
CA PRO A 136 8.93 -12.13 16.32
C PRO A 136 7.52 -12.27 15.76
N LYS A 137 7.10 -11.35 14.88
CA LYS A 137 5.78 -11.40 14.22
C LYS A 137 5.62 -12.58 13.27
N PHE A 138 6.71 -13.22 12.82
CA PHE A 138 6.62 -14.49 12.09
C PHE A 138 6.08 -15.64 12.97
N LYS A 139 6.35 -15.59 14.27
CA LYS A 139 5.83 -16.58 15.25
C LYS A 139 4.44 -16.22 15.80
N ALA A 140 3.98 -14.99 15.59
CA ALA A 140 2.71 -14.48 16.08
C ALA A 140 1.88 -13.79 14.98
N PRO A 141 1.37 -14.53 13.99
CA PRO A 141 0.59 -13.96 12.88
C PRO A 141 -0.60 -13.15 13.37
N SER A 142 -0.78 -11.95 12.81
CA SER A 142 -1.82 -11.02 13.24
C SER A 142 -2.49 -10.23 12.11
N LYS A 143 -1.89 -10.17 10.90
CA LYS A 143 -2.42 -9.37 9.79
C LYS A 143 -3.54 -10.12 9.07
N PRO A 144 -4.81 -9.62 9.11
CA PRO A 144 -5.93 -10.28 8.46
C PRO A 144 -5.85 -10.13 6.94
N ILE A 145 -6.08 -11.22 6.21
CA ILE A 145 -6.15 -11.26 4.74
C ILE A 145 -7.37 -12.06 4.27
N GLY A 146 -7.74 -11.87 3.02
CA GLY A 146 -8.78 -12.64 2.36
C GLY A 146 -10.21 -12.32 2.83
N PRO A 147 -11.16 -13.20 2.49
CA PRO A 147 -12.56 -13.07 2.86
C PRO A 147 -12.82 -13.37 4.34
N PHE A 148 -14.06 -13.14 4.76
CA PHE A 148 -14.57 -13.58 6.05
C PHE A 148 -15.13 -15.00 5.93
N TYR A 149 -14.96 -15.77 7.00
CA TYR A 149 -15.42 -17.14 7.17
C TYR A 149 -16.29 -17.25 8.43
N THR A 150 -17.16 -18.25 8.46
CA THR A 150 -17.80 -18.70 9.70
C THR A 150 -16.76 -19.38 10.60
N GLU A 151 -17.07 -19.59 11.88
CA GLU A 151 -16.17 -20.30 12.78
C GLU A 151 -15.91 -21.73 12.32
N ASP A 152 -16.93 -22.46 11.89
CA ASP A 152 -16.82 -23.83 11.40
C ASP A 152 -15.89 -23.94 10.17
N GLU A 153 -16.04 -23.02 9.21
CA GLU A 153 -15.15 -22.96 8.05
C GLU A 153 -13.71 -22.62 8.45
N ALA A 154 -13.53 -21.71 9.41
CA ALA A 154 -12.21 -21.35 9.92
C ALA A 154 -11.53 -22.55 10.57
N ARG A 155 -12.21 -23.30 11.44
CA ARG A 155 -11.67 -24.50 12.08
C ARG A 155 -11.30 -25.59 11.06
N LYS A 156 -12.11 -25.74 10.01
CA LYS A 156 -11.80 -26.65 8.91
C LYS A 156 -10.52 -26.23 8.17
N LEU A 157 -10.36 -24.95 7.86
CA LEU A 157 -9.16 -24.41 7.19
C LEU A 157 -7.91 -24.55 8.07
N GLU A 158 -8.01 -24.37 9.38
CA GLU A 158 -6.91 -24.63 10.31
C GLU A 158 -6.48 -26.12 10.27
N ALA A 159 -7.44 -27.02 10.29
CA ALA A 159 -7.16 -28.47 10.30
C ALA A 159 -6.61 -28.99 8.95
N GLU A 160 -7.17 -28.55 7.82
CA GLU A 160 -6.85 -29.06 6.49
C GLU A 160 -5.63 -28.38 5.87
N LYS A 161 -5.42 -27.06 6.13
CA LYS A 161 -4.41 -26.23 5.47
C LYS A 161 -3.34 -25.69 6.42
N GLY A 162 -3.50 -25.87 7.74
CA GLY A 162 -2.57 -25.31 8.72
C GLY A 162 -2.61 -23.79 8.80
N TYR A 163 -3.70 -23.14 8.38
CA TYR A 163 -3.84 -21.70 8.48
C TYR A 163 -3.99 -21.24 9.92
N THR A 164 -3.56 -20.05 10.21
CA THR A 164 -3.92 -19.37 11.45
C THR A 164 -5.13 -18.50 11.19
N MET A 165 -6.22 -18.76 11.89
CA MET A 165 -7.47 -18.03 11.76
C MET A 165 -7.73 -17.23 13.03
N LYS A 166 -8.25 -16.00 12.89
CA LYS A 166 -8.63 -15.15 14.01
C LYS A 166 -9.98 -14.48 13.72
N GLU A 167 -10.76 -14.29 14.79
CA GLU A 167 -11.97 -13.50 14.76
C GLU A 167 -11.61 -12.02 14.51
N ASP A 168 -12.33 -11.34 13.62
CA ASP A 168 -12.07 -9.97 13.19
C ASP A 168 -13.26 -9.05 13.55
N ALA A 169 -13.24 -8.55 14.75
CA ALA A 169 -14.12 -7.47 15.26
C ALA A 169 -15.62 -7.73 15.04
N GLY A 170 -16.12 -8.93 15.35
CA GLY A 170 -17.54 -9.30 15.25
C GLY A 170 -18.04 -9.55 13.83
N ARG A 171 -17.15 -9.46 12.81
CA ARG A 171 -17.51 -9.62 11.40
C ARG A 171 -17.35 -11.05 10.87
N GLY A 172 -16.74 -11.93 11.67
CA GLY A 172 -16.41 -13.31 11.32
C GLY A 172 -14.90 -13.58 11.42
N TRP A 173 -14.49 -14.74 10.96
CA TRP A 173 -13.12 -15.23 11.03
C TRP A 173 -12.33 -14.90 9.76
N ARG A 174 -11.06 -14.55 9.92
CA ARG A 174 -10.14 -14.33 8.79
C ARG A 174 -8.83 -15.06 8.99
N ARG A 175 -8.23 -15.46 7.88
CA ARG A 175 -6.84 -15.90 7.88
C ARG A 175 -5.95 -14.74 8.31
N VAL A 176 -5.01 -15.01 9.21
CA VAL A 176 -3.97 -14.06 9.59
C VAL A 176 -2.59 -14.57 9.20
N VAL A 177 -1.74 -13.64 8.77
CA VAL A 177 -0.35 -13.90 8.37
C VAL A 177 0.60 -13.05 9.19
N ALA A 178 1.90 -13.37 9.13
CA ALA A 178 2.94 -12.53 9.71
C ALA A 178 2.91 -11.11 9.12
N SER A 179 3.22 -10.12 9.96
CA SER A 179 3.30 -8.71 9.55
C SER A 179 4.57 -8.09 10.14
N PRO A 180 5.77 -8.45 9.62
CA PRO A 180 7.04 -7.96 10.13
C PRO A 180 7.23 -6.47 9.84
N MET A 181 8.19 -5.85 10.54
CA MET A 181 8.56 -4.46 10.32
C MET A 181 9.31 -4.28 8.99
N PRO A 182 9.02 -3.22 8.21
CA PRO A 182 9.80 -2.86 7.04
C PRO A 182 11.18 -2.33 7.45
N VAL A 183 12.24 -2.81 6.79
CA VAL A 183 13.64 -2.40 7.07
C VAL A 183 14.20 -1.55 5.95
N GLU A 184 14.02 -1.95 4.69
CA GLU A 184 14.61 -1.30 3.52
C GLU A 184 13.68 -1.45 2.31
N ILE A 185 13.52 -0.40 1.54
CA ILE A 185 12.79 -0.42 0.26
C ILE A 185 13.81 -0.66 -0.84
N VAL A 186 13.73 -1.81 -1.51
CA VAL A 186 14.76 -2.22 -2.49
C VAL A 186 14.80 -1.30 -3.70
N GLU A 187 13.65 -0.91 -4.25
CA GLU A 187 13.54 -0.08 -5.45
C GLU A 187 13.52 1.44 -5.15
N LEU A 188 13.99 1.86 -3.97
CA LEU A 188 13.94 3.26 -3.52
C LEU A 188 14.59 4.25 -4.52
N ASP A 189 15.74 3.90 -5.08
CA ASP A 189 16.45 4.75 -6.03
C ASP A 189 15.67 4.92 -7.34
N ALA A 190 14.99 3.87 -7.80
CA ALA A 190 14.11 3.94 -8.95
C ALA A 190 12.91 4.85 -8.67
N VAL A 191 12.31 4.77 -7.49
CA VAL A 191 11.22 5.64 -7.05
C VAL A 191 11.68 7.11 -7.05
N LYS A 192 12.84 7.40 -6.43
CA LYS A 192 13.43 8.75 -6.42
C LYS A 192 13.71 9.28 -7.83
N CYS A 193 14.20 8.43 -8.73
CA CYS A 193 14.45 8.79 -10.13
C CYS A 193 13.15 9.18 -10.85
N LEU A 194 12.09 8.40 -10.70
CA LEU A 194 10.77 8.68 -11.28
C LEU A 194 10.21 10.01 -10.75
N MET A 195 10.26 10.23 -9.44
CA MET A 195 9.81 11.47 -8.82
C MET A 195 10.56 12.69 -9.37
N ASN A 196 11.89 12.61 -9.44
CA ASN A 196 12.73 13.66 -10.00
C ASN A 196 12.45 13.90 -11.50
N GLY A 197 12.01 12.88 -12.21
CA GLY A 197 11.53 12.95 -13.59
C GLY A 197 10.11 13.54 -13.74
N GLY A 198 9.44 13.89 -12.63
CA GLY A 198 8.11 14.48 -12.62
C GLY A 198 6.96 13.46 -12.73
N PHE A 199 7.24 12.17 -12.58
CA PHE A 199 6.24 11.11 -12.54
C PHE A 199 5.62 11.01 -11.13
N ILE A 200 4.37 10.56 -11.09
CA ILE A 200 3.71 10.14 -9.86
C ILE A 200 3.98 8.64 -9.71
N ALA A 201 4.79 8.28 -8.72
CA ALA A 201 5.11 6.88 -8.44
C ALA A 201 4.02 6.26 -7.55
N ILE A 202 3.57 5.05 -7.90
CA ILE A 202 2.81 4.14 -7.03
C ILE A 202 3.79 3.07 -6.58
N THR A 203 4.07 2.98 -5.29
CA THR A 203 5.12 2.12 -4.74
C THR A 203 4.70 1.52 -3.40
N VAL A 204 5.49 0.62 -2.86
CA VAL A 204 5.24 -0.14 -1.61
C VAL A 204 3.82 -0.70 -1.50
N GLY A 205 3.24 -1.10 -2.64
CA GLY A 205 1.89 -1.66 -2.72
C GLY A 205 1.71 -2.87 -1.80
N GLY A 206 0.62 -2.86 -0.99
CA GLY A 206 0.38 -3.89 0.02
C GLY A 206 1.36 -3.90 1.18
N GLY A 207 2.17 -2.86 1.33
CA GLY A 207 3.30 -2.78 2.26
C GLY A 207 4.63 -3.21 1.65
N GLY A 208 4.65 -3.49 0.34
CA GLY A 208 5.79 -4.09 -0.37
C GLY A 208 5.76 -5.62 -0.39
N ILE A 209 6.48 -6.22 -1.31
CA ILE A 209 6.71 -7.67 -1.34
C ILE A 209 7.78 -7.99 -0.29
N PRO A 210 7.43 -8.76 0.77
CA PRO A 210 8.40 -9.04 1.82
C PRO A 210 9.52 -9.94 1.31
N VAL A 211 10.75 -9.50 1.50
CA VAL A 211 11.96 -10.29 1.18
C VAL A 211 12.91 -10.32 2.36
N ILE A 212 13.65 -11.41 2.49
CA ILE A 212 14.79 -11.54 3.43
C ILE A 212 16.08 -11.54 2.64
N LYS A 213 17.20 -11.13 3.24
CA LYS A 213 18.53 -11.27 2.66
C LYS A 213 19.13 -12.61 3.08
N ASP A 214 19.63 -13.38 2.09
CA ASP A 214 20.43 -14.59 2.36
C ASP A 214 21.89 -14.23 2.77
N GLU A 215 22.69 -15.24 3.02
CA GLU A 215 24.10 -15.07 3.40
C GLU A 215 24.98 -14.42 2.32
N ASN A 216 24.52 -14.44 1.07
CA ASN A 216 25.18 -13.83 -0.08
C ASN A 216 24.61 -12.43 -0.42
N GLY A 217 23.61 -11.97 0.34
CA GLY A 217 22.91 -10.69 0.09
C GLY A 217 21.83 -10.76 -0.98
N ASN A 218 21.44 -11.95 -1.47
CA ASN A 218 20.33 -12.08 -2.41
C ASN A 218 18.99 -11.90 -1.68
N TYR A 219 18.03 -11.36 -2.41
CA TYR A 219 16.66 -11.22 -1.91
C TYR A 219 15.85 -12.49 -2.16
N ILE A 220 15.24 -13.02 -1.10
CA ILE A 220 14.39 -14.21 -1.14
C ILE A 220 13.01 -13.83 -0.62
N GLY A 221 11.96 -14.11 -1.40
CA GLY A 221 10.57 -13.85 -1.01
C GLY A 221 10.18 -14.63 0.24
N THR A 222 9.38 -14.01 1.11
CA THR A 222 8.90 -14.65 2.34
C THR A 222 7.39 -14.45 2.52
N ALA A 223 6.74 -15.43 3.19
CA ALA A 223 5.29 -15.44 3.37
C ALA A 223 4.86 -14.49 4.50
N ALA A 224 4.61 -13.24 4.15
CA ALA A 224 4.15 -12.20 5.07
C ALA A 224 3.34 -11.12 4.33
N VAL A 225 2.69 -10.23 5.08
CA VAL A 225 2.11 -8.97 4.57
C VAL A 225 2.52 -7.85 5.50
N ILE A 226 3.41 -7.01 5.04
CA ILE A 226 3.86 -5.81 5.79
C ILE A 226 2.67 -4.85 5.96
N ASP A 227 2.60 -4.17 7.08
CA ASP A 227 1.60 -3.12 7.26
C ASP A 227 1.87 -1.95 6.32
N LYS A 228 0.85 -1.53 5.56
CA LYS A 228 1.00 -0.46 4.57
C LYS A 228 1.36 0.88 5.22
N ASP A 229 0.89 1.13 6.45
CA ASP A 229 1.12 2.40 7.12
C ASP A 229 2.59 2.49 7.57
N LEU A 230 3.14 1.40 8.10
CA LEU A 230 4.57 1.29 8.43
C LEU A 230 5.46 1.37 7.19
N ALA A 231 5.08 0.72 6.09
CA ALA A 231 5.84 0.80 4.84
C ALA A 231 5.76 2.20 4.21
N SER A 232 4.61 2.89 4.36
CA SER A 232 4.45 4.26 3.88
C SER A 232 5.19 5.27 4.74
N GLU A 233 5.29 5.03 6.04
CA GLU A 233 6.15 5.79 6.95
C GLU A 233 7.62 5.65 6.54
N ARG A 234 8.11 4.42 6.38
CA ARG A 234 9.47 4.15 5.90
C ARG A 234 9.75 4.84 4.58
N LEU A 235 8.81 4.76 3.62
CA LEU A 235 8.93 5.48 2.35
C LEU A 235 9.02 7.00 2.56
N ALA A 236 8.17 7.56 3.42
CA ALA A 236 8.14 8.99 3.69
C ALA A 236 9.48 9.49 4.28
N GLU A 237 10.05 8.73 5.21
CA GLU A 237 11.39 9.01 5.75
C GLU A 237 12.46 8.93 4.66
N ASP A 238 12.50 7.85 3.88
CA ASP A 238 13.54 7.59 2.88
C ASP A 238 13.54 8.59 1.72
N ILE A 239 12.40 9.24 1.42
CA ILE A 239 12.28 10.27 0.37
C ILE A 239 12.25 11.69 0.92
N ASP A 240 12.46 11.92 2.20
CA ASP A 240 12.34 13.23 2.89
C ASP A 240 10.99 13.89 2.60
N ALA A 241 9.88 13.18 2.83
CA ALA A 241 8.54 13.71 2.65
C ALA A 241 8.17 14.71 3.75
N ASP A 242 7.47 15.78 3.38
CA ASP A 242 6.98 16.79 4.34
C ASP A 242 5.75 16.31 5.10
N ALA A 243 5.01 15.30 4.56
CA ALA A 243 3.85 14.71 5.19
C ALA A 243 3.56 13.29 4.71
N LEU A 244 2.97 12.49 5.59
CA LEU A 244 2.29 11.23 5.29
C LEU A 244 0.80 11.39 5.51
N VAL A 245 0.00 11.14 4.49
CA VAL A 245 -1.47 11.19 4.52
C VAL A 245 -2.00 9.77 4.41
N ILE A 246 -2.71 9.30 5.42
CA ILE A 246 -3.31 7.96 5.44
C ILE A 246 -4.81 8.10 5.20
N LEU A 247 -5.29 7.68 4.02
CA LEU A 247 -6.72 7.65 3.70
C LEU A 247 -7.35 6.37 4.27
N THR A 248 -8.21 6.55 5.26
CA THR A 248 -8.85 5.46 6.01
C THR A 248 -10.36 5.69 6.12
N ALA A 249 -11.08 4.67 6.64
CA ALA A 249 -12.53 4.71 6.84
C ALA A 249 -12.99 5.54 8.04
N VAL A 250 -12.06 5.96 8.89
CA VAL A 250 -12.34 6.76 10.10
C VAL A 250 -11.78 8.17 9.95
N GLU A 251 -12.52 9.16 10.45
CA GLU A 251 -12.13 10.57 10.35
C GLU A 251 -10.95 10.93 11.27
N GLN A 252 -10.81 10.22 12.38
CA GLN A 252 -9.82 10.55 13.41
C GLN A 252 -9.26 9.27 14.07
N VAL A 253 -8.05 9.37 14.57
CA VAL A 253 -7.48 8.35 15.46
C VAL A 253 -8.31 8.31 16.74
N CYS A 254 -8.58 7.10 17.23
CA CYS A 254 -9.35 6.88 18.46
C CYS A 254 -8.52 6.09 19.47
N ILE A 255 -8.54 6.52 20.72
CA ILE A 255 -8.14 5.70 21.85
C ILE A 255 -9.35 4.92 22.36
N ASN A 256 -9.11 3.71 22.91
CA ASN A 256 -10.15 2.79 23.38
C ASN A 256 -11.21 2.46 22.29
N PHE A 257 -10.78 2.28 21.03
CA PHE A 257 -11.66 2.02 19.91
C PHE A 257 -12.61 0.84 20.19
N GLY A 258 -13.90 1.02 19.91
CA GLY A 258 -14.95 0.01 20.12
C GLY A 258 -15.35 -0.21 21.59
N LYS A 259 -14.82 0.57 22.53
CA LYS A 259 -15.20 0.53 23.96
C LYS A 259 -16.07 1.73 24.33
N PRO A 260 -16.82 1.66 25.47
CA PRO A 260 -17.63 2.80 25.95
C PRO A 260 -16.82 4.09 26.14
N GLU A 261 -15.52 3.97 26.47
CA GLU A 261 -14.60 5.07 26.71
C GLU A 261 -13.86 5.53 25.45
N GLN A 262 -14.34 5.18 24.27
CA GLN A 262 -13.74 5.61 23.00
C GLN A 262 -13.67 7.14 22.93
N LYS A 263 -12.50 7.67 22.60
CA LYS A 263 -12.27 9.11 22.39
C LYS A 263 -11.55 9.32 21.07
N SER A 264 -12.13 10.15 20.20
CA SER A 264 -11.49 10.61 18.96
C SER A 264 -10.48 11.72 19.26
N LEU A 265 -9.32 11.66 18.60
CA LEU A 265 -8.25 12.64 18.74
C LEU A 265 -8.12 13.41 17.42
N ALA A 266 -8.36 14.72 17.45
CA ALA A 266 -8.19 15.59 16.30
C ALA A 266 -6.70 15.89 16.03
N THR A 267 -5.90 15.95 17.08
CA THR A 267 -4.44 16.15 17.03
C THR A 267 -3.79 15.37 18.15
N MET A 268 -2.56 14.92 17.91
CA MET A 268 -1.73 14.20 18.87
C MET A 268 -0.27 14.50 18.53
N THR A 269 0.54 14.79 19.54
CA THR A 269 2.00 14.92 19.34
C THR A 269 2.66 13.55 19.30
N VAL A 270 3.93 13.52 18.87
CA VAL A 270 4.73 12.28 18.86
C VAL A 270 4.93 11.73 20.27
N GLU A 271 5.06 12.64 21.26
CA GLU A 271 5.22 12.27 22.67
C GLU A 271 3.94 11.70 23.29
N GLU A 272 2.77 12.03 22.72
CA GLU A 272 1.45 11.52 23.17
C GLU A 272 1.09 10.19 22.52
N ALA A 273 1.76 9.79 21.41
CA ALA A 273 1.53 8.56 20.65
C ALA A 273 2.24 7.35 21.28
#